data_ec89ec899a1dc8e9d446d789d50c3baf
#
_entry.id   ec89ec899a1dc8e9d446d789d50c3baf
#
_cell.length_a   1.000
_cell.length_b   1.000
_cell.length_c   1.000
_cell.angle_alpha   90.00
_cell.angle_beta   90.00
_cell.angle_gamma   90.00
#
_symmetry.space_group_name_H-M   'P 1'
#
loop_
_entity.id
_entity.type
_entity.pdbx_description
1 polymer ?
#
loop_
_entity_poly.entity_id
_entity_poly.type
_entity_poly.pdbx_seq_one_letter_code
_entity_poly.pdbx_strand_id
1 'polypeptide(L)'
;MSAVMRNCLSGDQQQPIIAEVPKALLRQDICGLDAADRLLAVSSYVVYCTTANKLPHVMQEIGRLREMAFRAVGEGTGKALDLDAFDPHYHHLFVWDEAANEIVGAYRLAFTHELIARYGVTSLYTHSLFEFDASLFERLGPSLEMGRSFVHPAWQGHTRALRLLWAGIVVLLDQHYAVRHLFGPVSVSPKFSEVGKFLIVTALQLHHMDSELKQFVRPRNAPRKLAHQTDLQSEQQLIEISAGLADPGLLSKFLQRIEHGLKLPMLIKHYIELKGRFAGFNVDEAFNGTLDGLVFVRVEDITPRMRNRLIGPNSG
;
A
#
# COMPACT_ATOMS: atom_id res chain seq x y z
N MET A 1 -25.50 23.00 38.25
CA MET A 1 -24.05 22.84 38.53
C MET A 1 -23.75 21.35 38.42
N SER A 2 -23.17 20.91 37.38
CA SER A 2 -22.38 19.67 37.32
C SER A 2 -21.56 19.72 36.03
N ALA A 3 -20.28 19.96 36.19
CA ALA A 3 -19.30 19.98 35.09
C ALA A 3 -19.00 18.55 34.67
N VAL A 4 -19.41 18.19 33.47
CA VAL A 4 -18.94 16.97 32.83
C VAL A 4 -17.52 17.23 32.38
N MET A 5 -16.55 16.76 33.17
CA MET A 5 -15.16 16.64 32.79
C MET A 5 -15.10 15.75 31.54
N ARG A 6 -14.78 16.35 30.40
CA ARG A 6 -14.30 15.60 29.22
C ARG A 6 -12.92 15.06 29.55
N ASN A 7 -12.84 13.80 29.87
CA ASN A 7 -11.57 13.07 29.86
C ASN A 7 -10.96 13.17 28.46
N CYS A 8 -9.93 14.01 28.33
CA CYS A 8 -8.93 13.83 27.28
C CYS A 8 -8.21 12.52 27.61
N LEU A 9 -8.62 11.43 26.96
CA LEU A 9 -7.86 10.21 26.97
C LEU A 9 -6.51 10.51 26.31
N SER A 10 -5.51 10.53 27.14
CA SER A 10 -4.09 10.54 26.86
C SER A 10 -3.73 9.55 25.77
N GLY A 11 -2.78 9.94 24.90
CA GLY A 11 -2.29 9.15 23.78
C GLY A 11 -2.06 7.69 24.15
N ASP A 12 -2.61 6.79 23.34
CA ASP A 12 -2.33 5.38 23.38
C ASP A 12 -0.82 5.19 23.38
N GLN A 13 -0.27 4.66 24.47
CA GLN A 13 1.15 4.37 24.56
C GLN A 13 1.46 3.29 23.53
N GLN A 14 2.25 3.64 22.51
CA GLN A 14 2.73 2.68 21.53
C GLN A 14 3.44 1.53 22.26
N GLN A 15 3.02 0.29 21.97
CA GLN A 15 3.69 -0.89 22.51
C GLN A 15 5.12 -0.95 21.97
N PRO A 16 6.10 -1.44 22.75
CA PRO A 16 7.42 -1.75 22.24
C PRO A 16 7.31 -2.75 21.09
N ILE A 17 8.01 -2.49 19.98
CA ILE A 17 8.09 -3.44 18.87
C ILE A 17 8.84 -4.69 19.37
N ILE A 18 8.40 -5.88 18.97
CA ILE A 18 9.07 -7.14 19.34
C ILE A 18 10.55 -7.14 18.93
N ALA A 19 11.36 -7.94 19.58
CA ALA A 19 12.74 -8.17 19.18
C ALA A 19 12.80 -8.81 17.78
N GLU A 20 13.92 -8.62 17.09
CA GLU A 20 14.20 -9.28 15.81
C GLU A 20 14.10 -10.79 15.95
N VAL A 21 13.43 -11.44 15.00
CA VAL A 21 13.33 -12.91 14.97
C VAL A 21 14.70 -13.49 14.63
N PRO A 22 15.19 -14.49 15.40
CA PRO A 22 16.49 -15.09 15.13
C PRO A 22 16.62 -15.58 13.68
N LYS A 23 17.70 -15.19 13.00
CA LYS A 23 17.96 -15.54 11.59
C LYS A 23 17.91 -17.04 11.31
N ALA A 24 18.28 -17.86 12.29
CA ALA A 24 18.19 -19.33 12.17
C ALA A 24 16.74 -19.82 11.98
N LEU A 25 15.77 -19.18 12.67
CA LEU A 25 14.35 -19.52 12.53
C LEU A 25 13.80 -19.04 11.19
N LEU A 26 14.21 -17.85 10.74
CA LEU A 26 13.85 -17.37 9.40
C LEU A 26 14.35 -18.33 8.31
N ARG A 27 15.60 -18.76 8.41
CA ARG A 27 16.18 -19.74 7.48
C ARG A 27 15.45 -21.08 7.53
N GLN A 28 14.96 -21.52 8.68
CA GLN A 28 14.17 -22.73 8.80
C GLN A 28 12.91 -22.65 7.95
N ASP A 29 12.15 -21.54 8.01
CA ASP A 29 10.97 -21.35 7.20
C ASP A 29 11.34 -21.33 5.69
N ILE A 30 12.39 -20.58 5.31
CA ILE A 30 12.84 -20.47 3.91
C ILE A 30 13.27 -21.83 3.35
N CYS A 31 13.99 -22.64 4.11
CA CYS A 31 14.40 -24.00 3.70
C CYS A 31 13.20 -24.98 3.56
N GLY A 32 12.07 -24.67 4.20
CA GLY A 32 10.83 -25.45 4.09
C GLY A 32 9.95 -25.09 2.90
N LEU A 33 10.32 -24.04 2.12
CA LEU A 33 9.53 -23.61 0.96
C LEU A 33 9.77 -24.51 -0.27
N ASP A 34 8.70 -24.70 -1.04
CA ASP A 34 8.75 -25.46 -2.28
C ASP A 34 9.33 -24.60 -3.43
N ALA A 35 9.75 -25.26 -4.49
CA ALA A 35 10.19 -24.58 -5.71
C ALA A 35 9.10 -23.67 -6.32
N ALA A 36 7.84 -24.04 -6.14
CA ALA A 36 6.69 -23.26 -6.61
C ALA A 36 6.50 -21.94 -5.83
N ASP A 37 6.98 -21.85 -4.59
CA ASP A 37 6.91 -20.63 -3.78
C ASP A 37 7.97 -19.59 -4.24
N ARG A 38 8.99 -20.03 -4.99
CA ARG A 38 10.09 -19.19 -5.50
C ARG A 38 9.73 -18.62 -6.86
N LEU A 39 9.61 -17.29 -6.94
CA LEU A 39 9.28 -16.61 -8.20
C LEU A 39 10.52 -16.32 -9.07
N LEU A 40 11.55 -15.76 -8.46
CA LEU A 40 12.80 -15.41 -9.16
C LEU A 40 13.96 -15.29 -8.19
N ALA A 41 15.18 -15.32 -8.75
CA ALA A 41 16.40 -15.02 -8.01
C ALA A 41 17.31 -14.11 -8.83
N VAL A 42 17.93 -13.12 -8.17
CA VAL A 42 18.87 -12.17 -8.76
C VAL A 42 20.02 -11.94 -7.78
N SER A 43 21.20 -12.45 -8.10
CA SER A 43 22.37 -12.43 -7.21
C SER A 43 22.04 -13.16 -5.87
N SER A 44 22.22 -12.52 -4.72
CA SER A 44 21.85 -13.05 -3.39
C SER A 44 20.38 -12.87 -3.03
N TYR A 45 19.57 -12.24 -3.88
CA TYR A 45 18.16 -11.96 -3.57
C TYR A 45 17.26 -12.98 -4.22
N VAL A 46 16.33 -13.52 -3.42
CA VAL A 46 15.28 -14.42 -3.90
C VAL A 46 13.93 -13.80 -3.57
N VAL A 47 13.02 -13.82 -4.52
CA VAL A 47 11.62 -13.39 -4.30
C VAL A 47 10.76 -14.62 -4.15
N TYR A 48 10.07 -14.69 -3.04
CA TYR A 48 9.10 -15.72 -2.72
C TYR A 48 7.68 -15.16 -2.70
N CYS A 49 6.68 -15.99 -2.99
CA CYS A 49 5.28 -15.70 -2.79
C CYS A 49 4.57 -16.95 -2.27
N THR A 50 4.09 -16.90 -1.04
CA THR A 50 3.44 -18.05 -0.40
C THR A 50 2.47 -17.62 0.70
N THR A 51 1.80 -18.55 1.34
CA THR A 51 0.81 -18.31 2.41
C THR A 51 1.43 -18.34 3.80
N ALA A 52 0.82 -17.64 4.76
CA ALA A 52 1.32 -17.47 6.12
C ALA A 52 1.58 -18.78 6.87
N ASN A 53 0.81 -19.85 6.58
CA ASN A 53 0.96 -21.14 7.25
C ASN A 53 2.30 -21.83 6.98
N LYS A 54 3.00 -21.50 5.90
CA LYS A 54 4.35 -21.97 5.58
C LYS A 54 5.45 -21.12 6.23
N LEU A 55 5.11 -20.00 6.85
CA LEU A 55 6.02 -18.94 7.26
C LEU A 55 5.88 -18.53 8.73
N PRO A 56 5.84 -19.44 9.72
CA PRO A 56 5.51 -19.07 11.10
C PRO A 56 6.45 -18.03 11.71
N HIS A 57 7.74 -18.07 11.38
CA HIS A 57 8.74 -17.12 11.90
C HIS A 57 8.91 -15.91 10.98
N VAL A 58 8.93 -16.14 9.66
CA VAL A 58 9.00 -15.06 8.66
C VAL A 58 7.81 -14.12 8.78
N MET A 59 6.60 -14.61 9.09
CA MET A 59 5.44 -13.75 9.32
C MET A 59 5.59 -12.84 10.55
N GLN A 60 6.19 -13.34 11.64
CA GLN A 60 6.49 -12.50 12.80
C GLN A 60 7.47 -11.38 12.43
N GLU A 61 8.52 -11.70 11.67
CA GLU A 61 9.49 -10.72 11.23
C GLU A 61 8.88 -9.72 10.22
N ILE A 62 8.04 -10.17 9.29
CA ILE A 62 7.26 -9.29 8.42
C ILE A 62 6.40 -8.33 9.25
N GLY A 63 5.67 -8.82 10.25
CA GLY A 63 4.85 -8.00 11.14
C GLY A 63 5.68 -6.97 11.91
N ARG A 64 6.85 -7.37 12.41
CA ARG A 64 7.82 -6.47 13.08
C ARG A 64 8.29 -5.36 12.15
N LEU A 65 8.75 -5.73 10.95
CA LEU A 65 9.28 -4.79 9.96
C LEU A 65 8.20 -3.85 9.40
N ARG A 66 6.96 -4.34 9.21
CA ARG A 66 5.80 -3.51 8.85
C ARG A 66 5.59 -2.42 9.89
N GLU A 67 5.46 -2.82 11.18
CA GLU A 67 5.22 -1.86 12.25
C GLU A 67 6.36 -0.85 12.34
N MET A 68 7.61 -1.28 12.22
CA MET A 68 8.77 -0.40 12.24
C MET A 68 8.77 0.58 11.07
N ALA A 69 8.51 0.10 9.84
CA ALA A 69 8.49 0.93 8.65
C ALA A 69 7.33 1.93 8.65
N PHE A 70 6.13 1.51 9.09
CA PHE A 70 4.95 2.35 9.13
C PHE A 70 5.01 3.38 10.26
N ARG A 71 5.52 3.03 11.45
CA ARG A 71 5.76 4.03 12.52
C ARG A 71 6.71 5.14 12.08
N ALA A 72 7.73 4.83 11.30
CA ALA A 72 8.70 5.82 10.83
C ALA A 72 8.02 6.94 10.02
N VAL A 73 6.94 6.62 9.30
CA VAL A 73 6.15 7.59 8.52
C VAL A 73 4.87 8.05 9.23
N GLY A 74 4.61 7.57 10.45
CA GLY A 74 3.43 7.96 11.25
C GLY A 74 2.18 7.12 10.97
N GLU A 75 2.30 6.02 10.22
CA GLU A 75 1.22 5.13 9.80
C GLU A 75 1.18 3.80 10.59
N GLY A 76 1.95 3.66 11.68
CA GLY A 76 1.98 2.44 12.49
C GLY A 76 0.69 2.19 13.26
N THR A 77 0.45 0.90 13.55
CA THR A 77 -0.72 0.46 14.34
C THR A 77 -0.59 0.77 15.83
N GLY A 78 0.61 1.08 16.31
CA GLY A 78 0.93 1.22 17.74
C GLY A 78 1.12 -0.10 18.47
N LYS A 79 0.89 -1.25 17.81
CA LYS A 79 1.04 -2.60 18.39
C LYS A 79 2.49 -3.08 18.34
N ALA A 80 2.79 -4.15 19.05
CA ALA A 80 4.13 -4.74 19.06
C ALA A 80 4.57 -5.29 17.69
N LEU A 81 3.62 -5.63 16.82
CA LEU A 81 3.82 -6.03 15.42
C LEU A 81 2.53 -5.80 14.60
N ASP A 82 2.65 -5.51 13.32
CA ASP A 82 1.51 -5.34 12.39
C ASP A 82 1.18 -6.69 11.72
N LEU A 83 0.41 -7.50 12.43
CA LEU A 83 -0.31 -8.65 11.88
C LEU A 83 -1.79 -8.51 12.21
N ASP A 84 -2.64 -8.90 11.26
CA ASP A 84 -4.09 -8.80 11.37
C ASP A 84 -4.82 -10.08 10.92
N ALA A 85 -6.14 -10.09 11.03
CA ALA A 85 -6.99 -11.24 10.68
C ALA A 85 -6.96 -11.58 9.18
N PHE A 86 -6.46 -10.69 8.32
CA PHE A 86 -6.34 -10.94 6.88
C PHE A 86 -5.09 -11.74 6.53
N ASP A 87 -4.01 -11.61 7.30
CA ASP A 87 -2.72 -12.24 6.99
C ASP A 87 -2.79 -13.76 6.76
N PRO A 88 -3.59 -14.56 7.51
CA PRO A 88 -3.72 -16.00 7.27
C PRO A 88 -4.36 -16.38 5.93
N HIS A 89 -5.12 -15.47 5.31
CA HIS A 89 -5.89 -15.73 4.09
C HIS A 89 -5.23 -15.16 2.83
N TYR A 90 -4.13 -14.45 2.99
CA TYR A 90 -3.42 -13.75 1.92
C TYR A 90 -2.12 -14.46 1.58
N HIS A 91 -1.62 -14.18 0.39
CA HIS A 91 -0.26 -14.50 0.00
C HIS A 91 0.69 -13.39 0.44
N HIS A 92 1.90 -13.78 0.81
CA HIS A 92 2.97 -12.87 1.20
C HIS A 92 4.08 -12.98 0.17
N LEU A 93 4.24 -11.92 -0.63
CA LEU A 93 5.36 -11.76 -1.56
C LEU A 93 6.45 -11.01 -0.82
N PHE A 94 7.63 -11.58 -0.72
CA PHE A 94 8.75 -10.95 -0.03
C PHE A 94 10.08 -11.20 -0.72
N VAL A 95 11.01 -10.27 -0.54
CA VAL A 95 12.40 -10.40 -1.00
C VAL A 95 13.25 -10.84 0.17
N TRP A 96 13.94 -11.95 -0.01
CA TRP A 96 14.89 -12.53 0.92
C TRP A 96 16.32 -12.30 0.43
N ASP A 97 17.21 -11.81 1.28
CA ASP A 97 18.64 -11.76 1.02
C ASP A 97 19.32 -12.99 1.63
N GLU A 98 19.74 -13.94 0.80
CA GLU A 98 20.42 -15.17 1.22
C GLU A 98 21.76 -14.89 1.91
N ALA A 99 22.46 -13.83 1.52
CA ALA A 99 23.76 -13.48 2.11
C ALA A 99 23.63 -12.91 3.53
N ALA A 100 22.62 -12.03 3.74
CA ALA A 100 22.35 -11.41 5.03
C ALA A 100 21.44 -12.24 5.93
N ASN A 101 20.66 -13.17 5.34
CA ASN A 101 19.54 -13.88 5.97
C ASN A 101 18.52 -12.90 6.55
N GLU A 102 18.02 -12.00 5.71
CA GLU A 102 17.13 -10.92 6.09
C GLU A 102 16.01 -10.70 5.06
N ILE A 103 14.89 -10.19 5.53
CA ILE A 103 13.79 -9.73 4.67
C ILE A 103 14.08 -8.30 4.23
N VAL A 104 14.16 -8.08 2.92
CA VAL A 104 14.42 -6.76 2.31
C VAL A 104 13.16 -5.91 2.17
N GLY A 105 12.02 -6.56 1.99
CA GLY A 105 10.71 -5.93 1.86
C GLY A 105 9.65 -6.94 1.49
N ALA A 106 8.38 -6.55 1.59
CA ALA A 106 7.27 -7.43 1.28
C ALA A 106 6.03 -6.68 0.79
N TYR A 107 5.11 -7.44 0.19
CA TYR A 107 3.72 -7.11 -0.11
C TYR A 107 2.80 -8.18 0.43
N ARG A 108 1.58 -7.81 0.81
CA ARG A 108 0.47 -8.71 1.06
C ARG A 108 -0.46 -8.70 -0.15
N LEU A 109 -0.79 -9.88 -0.70
CA LEU A 109 -1.50 -10.06 -1.96
C LEU A 109 -2.70 -10.97 -1.79
N ALA A 110 -3.81 -10.69 -2.48
CA ALA A 110 -4.95 -11.61 -2.56
C ALA A 110 -5.50 -11.69 -3.99
N PHE A 111 -5.67 -12.91 -4.49
CA PHE A 111 -6.43 -13.16 -5.72
C PHE A 111 -7.93 -13.06 -5.40
N THR A 112 -8.58 -12.02 -5.94
CA THR A 112 -9.97 -11.70 -5.59
C THR A 112 -10.93 -12.83 -5.92
N HIS A 113 -10.76 -13.50 -7.06
CA HIS A 113 -11.63 -14.59 -7.47
C HIS A 113 -11.58 -15.79 -6.52
N GLU A 114 -10.42 -16.09 -5.93
CA GLU A 114 -10.28 -17.18 -4.95
C GLU A 114 -10.83 -16.75 -3.58
N LEU A 115 -10.43 -15.56 -3.11
CA LEU A 115 -10.77 -15.10 -1.77
C LEU A 115 -12.26 -14.80 -1.66
N ILE A 116 -12.84 -14.11 -2.65
CA ILE A 116 -14.28 -13.78 -2.67
C ILE A 116 -15.14 -15.04 -2.81
N ALA A 117 -14.76 -15.98 -3.67
CA ALA A 117 -15.49 -17.24 -3.82
C ALA A 117 -15.54 -18.05 -2.53
N ARG A 118 -14.49 -17.98 -1.70
CA ARG A 118 -14.39 -18.74 -0.45
C ARG A 118 -14.99 -18.03 0.76
N TYR A 119 -14.84 -16.71 0.85
CA TYR A 119 -15.12 -15.96 2.08
C TYR A 119 -16.01 -14.72 1.85
N GLY A 120 -16.40 -14.43 0.61
CA GLY A 120 -17.15 -13.23 0.26
C GLY A 120 -16.29 -11.96 0.15
N VAL A 121 -16.88 -10.87 -0.35
CA VAL A 121 -16.19 -9.58 -0.58
C VAL A 121 -15.64 -8.95 0.70
N THR A 122 -16.26 -9.25 1.85
CA THR A 122 -15.82 -8.74 3.17
C THR A 122 -14.47 -9.29 3.63
N SER A 123 -13.96 -10.32 2.96
CA SER A 123 -12.63 -10.87 3.19
C SER A 123 -11.50 -10.06 2.56
N LEU A 124 -11.83 -9.09 1.69
CA LEU A 124 -10.86 -8.16 1.15
C LEU A 124 -10.51 -7.09 2.19
N TYR A 125 -9.23 -6.81 2.37
CA TYR A 125 -8.77 -5.74 3.27
C TYR A 125 -9.34 -4.39 2.85
N THR A 126 -9.35 -4.10 1.54
CA THR A 126 -9.90 -2.84 1.02
C THR A 126 -11.38 -2.66 1.33
N HIS A 127 -12.14 -3.75 1.57
CA HIS A 127 -13.53 -3.66 2.03
C HIS A 127 -13.65 -3.07 3.45
N SER A 128 -12.61 -3.13 4.26
CA SER A 128 -12.59 -2.44 5.56
C SER A 128 -12.51 -0.91 5.43
N LEU A 129 -12.03 -0.41 4.29
CA LEU A 129 -11.85 1.01 4.00
C LEU A 129 -12.95 1.56 3.08
N PHE A 130 -13.47 0.72 2.18
CA PHE A 130 -14.43 1.11 1.15
C PHE A 130 -15.61 0.14 1.09
N GLU A 131 -16.79 0.65 0.79
CA GLU A 131 -17.93 -0.17 0.38
C GLU A 131 -17.89 -0.33 -1.12
N PHE A 132 -18.07 -1.56 -1.58
CA PHE A 132 -18.09 -1.89 -2.99
C PHE A 132 -19.51 -2.23 -3.45
N ASP A 133 -19.90 -1.71 -4.62
CA ASP A 133 -21.09 -2.20 -5.30
C ASP A 133 -20.92 -3.69 -5.66
N ALA A 134 -22.01 -4.46 -5.55
CA ALA A 134 -21.96 -5.90 -5.77
C ALA A 134 -21.43 -6.29 -7.17
N SER A 135 -21.64 -5.44 -8.18
CA SER A 135 -21.21 -5.69 -9.56
C SER A 135 -19.74 -5.33 -9.84
N LEU A 136 -19.04 -4.70 -8.89
CA LEU A 136 -17.68 -4.22 -9.13
C LEU A 136 -16.75 -5.36 -9.55
N PHE A 137 -16.70 -6.44 -8.77
CA PHE A 137 -15.74 -7.54 -9.03
C PHE A 137 -16.12 -8.40 -10.23
N GLU A 138 -17.39 -8.44 -10.61
CA GLU A 138 -17.84 -9.03 -11.89
C GLU A 138 -17.28 -8.23 -13.08
N ARG A 139 -17.31 -6.89 -13.00
CA ARG A 139 -16.79 -5.98 -14.03
C ARG A 139 -15.26 -6.02 -14.12
N LEU A 140 -14.60 -6.03 -12.98
CA LEU A 140 -13.13 -6.07 -12.92
C LEU A 140 -12.57 -7.40 -13.41
N GLY A 141 -13.34 -8.50 -13.24
CA GLY A 141 -12.84 -9.86 -13.41
C GLY A 141 -11.78 -10.22 -12.37
N PRO A 142 -11.07 -11.34 -12.56
CA PRO A 142 -9.98 -11.75 -11.67
C PRO A 142 -8.98 -10.62 -11.48
N SER A 143 -8.76 -10.24 -10.23
CA SER A 143 -7.92 -9.11 -9.85
C SER A 143 -7.00 -9.50 -8.70
N LEU A 144 -5.92 -8.75 -8.52
CA LEU A 144 -4.96 -8.91 -7.42
C LEU A 144 -5.05 -7.70 -6.50
N GLU A 145 -5.56 -7.92 -5.28
CA GLU A 145 -5.48 -6.93 -4.22
C GLU A 145 -4.07 -6.89 -3.64
N MET A 146 -3.53 -5.69 -3.49
CA MET A 146 -2.17 -5.44 -3.03
C MET A 146 -2.18 -4.48 -1.84
N GLY A 147 -1.49 -4.84 -0.78
CA GLY A 147 -1.40 -4.00 0.41
C GLY A 147 -0.17 -4.28 1.27
N ARG A 148 -0.08 -3.60 2.39
CA ARG A 148 1.01 -3.77 3.37
C ARG A 148 2.41 -3.76 2.75
N SER A 149 2.61 -2.91 1.74
CA SER A 149 3.90 -2.74 1.09
C SER A 149 4.90 -2.05 2.01
N PHE A 150 6.04 -2.67 2.23
CA PHE A 150 7.14 -2.02 2.94
C PHE A 150 8.50 -2.43 2.36
N VAL A 151 9.48 -1.56 2.63
CA VAL A 151 10.91 -1.85 2.45
C VAL A 151 11.57 -1.72 3.81
N HIS A 152 12.40 -2.70 4.16
CA HIS A 152 13.15 -2.73 5.41
C HIS A 152 13.92 -1.40 5.59
N PRO A 153 13.90 -0.78 6.77
CA PRO A 153 14.51 0.55 6.99
C PRO A 153 15.95 0.68 6.51
N ALA A 154 16.78 -0.35 6.68
CA ALA A 154 18.17 -0.34 6.20
C ALA A 154 18.29 -0.31 4.66
N TRP A 155 17.21 -0.64 3.93
CA TRP A 155 17.15 -0.65 2.47
C TRP A 155 16.37 0.52 1.88
N GLN A 156 15.81 1.40 2.75
CA GLN A 156 15.12 2.60 2.30
C GLN A 156 16.09 3.55 1.59
N GLY A 157 15.61 4.18 0.51
CA GLY A 157 16.45 5.00 -0.37
C GLY A 157 17.11 4.21 -1.51
N HIS A 158 17.14 2.89 -1.45
CA HIS A 158 17.63 2.05 -2.55
C HIS A 158 16.46 1.61 -3.44
N THR A 159 16.48 1.99 -4.71
CA THR A 159 15.42 1.60 -5.69
C THR A 159 15.38 0.09 -5.94
N ARG A 160 16.45 -0.64 -5.60
CA ARG A 160 16.59 -2.08 -5.85
C ARG A 160 15.52 -2.91 -5.13
N ALA A 161 15.24 -2.62 -3.85
CA ALA A 161 14.26 -3.37 -3.07
C ALA A 161 12.86 -3.31 -3.71
N LEU A 162 12.39 -2.12 -4.04
CA LEU A 162 11.09 -1.92 -4.70
C LEU A 162 11.05 -2.58 -6.08
N ARG A 163 12.16 -2.53 -6.84
CA ARG A 163 12.26 -3.19 -8.15
C ARG A 163 12.15 -4.71 -8.04
N LEU A 164 12.80 -5.33 -7.06
CA LEU A 164 12.72 -6.77 -6.84
C LEU A 164 11.29 -7.21 -6.47
N LEU A 165 10.61 -6.44 -5.60
CA LEU A 165 9.21 -6.68 -5.27
C LEU A 165 8.33 -6.63 -6.53
N TRP A 166 8.48 -5.59 -7.36
CA TRP A 166 7.72 -5.47 -8.60
C TRP A 166 8.10 -6.50 -9.66
N ALA A 167 9.37 -6.92 -9.72
CA ALA A 167 9.78 -8.03 -10.56
C ALA A 167 9.04 -9.32 -10.17
N GLY A 168 8.92 -9.59 -8.86
CA GLY A 168 8.11 -10.70 -8.36
C GLY A 168 6.64 -10.60 -8.74
N ILE A 169 6.04 -9.39 -8.64
CA ILE A 169 4.65 -9.16 -9.05
C ILE A 169 4.48 -9.44 -10.56
N VAL A 170 5.42 -9.00 -11.40
CA VAL A 170 5.35 -9.27 -12.85
C VAL A 170 5.43 -10.77 -13.15
N VAL A 171 6.34 -11.50 -12.50
CA VAL A 171 6.41 -12.97 -12.65
C VAL A 171 5.11 -13.63 -12.19
N LEU A 172 4.55 -13.18 -11.07
CA LEU A 172 3.28 -13.70 -10.57
C LEU A 172 2.12 -13.46 -11.56
N LEU A 173 2.06 -12.28 -12.19
CA LEU A 173 1.08 -11.96 -13.23
C LEU A 173 1.25 -12.84 -14.48
N ASP A 174 2.49 -13.16 -14.85
CA ASP A 174 2.76 -14.05 -15.98
C ASP A 174 2.37 -15.51 -15.69
N GLN A 175 2.41 -15.93 -14.41
CA GLN A 175 1.89 -17.23 -13.98
C GLN A 175 0.35 -17.24 -13.86
N HIS A 176 -0.25 -16.09 -13.56
CA HIS A 176 -1.70 -15.90 -13.38
C HIS A 176 -2.30 -14.99 -14.45
N TYR A 177 -2.17 -15.36 -15.71
CA TYR A 177 -2.58 -14.57 -16.88
C TYR A 177 -4.06 -14.15 -16.90
N ALA A 178 -4.91 -14.76 -16.08
CA ALA A 178 -6.31 -14.39 -15.94
C ALA A 178 -6.51 -13.07 -15.17
N VAL A 179 -5.52 -12.60 -14.38
CA VAL A 179 -5.59 -11.36 -13.61
C VAL A 179 -5.66 -10.17 -14.55
N ARG A 180 -6.70 -9.34 -14.40
CA ARG A 180 -6.98 -8.15 -15.22
C ARG A 180 -6.58 -6.84 -14.56
N HIS A 181 -6.68 -6.77 -13.24
CA HIS A 181 -6.41 -5.55 -12.49
C HIS A 181 -5.52 -5.83 -11.28
N LEU A 182 -4.62 -4.89 -11.00
CA LEU A 182 -4.00 -4.72 -9.69
C LEU A 182 -4.73 -3.60 -8.98
N PHE A 183 -5.02 -3.73 -7.70
CA PHE A 183 -5.62 -2.66 -6.94
C PHE A 183 -5.25 -2.74 -5.46
N GLY A 184 -5.41 -1.61 -4.76
CA GLY A 184 -5.18 -1.56 -3.33
C GLY A 184 -5.12 -0.13 -2.81
N PRO A 185 -5.02 0.04 -1.48
CA PRO A 185 -4.85 1.34 -0.88
C PRO A 185 -3.41 1.81 -1.03
N VAL A 186 -3.25 3.10 -1.28
CA VAL A 186 -1.96 3.78 -1.18
C VAL A 186 -2.08 4.95 -0.22
N SER A 187 -1.20 4.97 0.78
CA SER A 187 -1.32 5.85 1.93
C SER A 187 -0.60 7.18 1.72
N VAL A 188 -1.18 8.22 2.28
CA VAL A 188 -0.59 9.54 2.48
C VAL A 188 -0.45 9.76 3.98
N SER A 189 0.78 9.97 4.41
CA SER A 189 1.14 10.11 5.83
C SER A 189 0.27 11.13 6.57
N PRO A 190 -0.17 10.84 7.80
CA PRO A 190 -0.88 11.79 8.65
C PRO A 190 -0.04 13.03 9.00
N LYS A 191 1.27 13.00 8.76
CA LYS A 191 2.18 14.16 8.94
C LYS A 191 1.91 15.33 7.99
N PHE A 192 1.21 15.09 6.86
CA PHE A 192 0.76 16.18 6.00
C PHE A 192 -0.30 17.02 6.71
N SER A 193 -0.24 18.34 6.51
CA SER A 193 -1.30 19.24 6.95
C SER A 193 -2.63 18.93 6.23
N GLU A 194 -3.74 19.42 6.76
CA GLU A 194 -5.04 19.28 6.09
C GLU A 194 -5.04 19.95 4.71
N VAL A 195 -4.31 21.07 4.55
CA VAL A 195 -4.12 21.74 3.26
C VAL A 195 -3.33 20.84 2.29
N GLY A 196 -2.25 20.23 2.76
CA GLY A 196 -1.45 19.30 1.95
C GLY A 196 -2.24 18.07 1.50
N LYS A 197 -3.01 17.46 2.43
CA LYS A 197 -3.92 16.34 2.10
C LYS A 197 -4.99 16.76 1.09
N PHE A 198 -5.60 17.94 1.26
CA PHE A 198 -6.59 18.48 0.34
C PHE A 198 -6.01 18.68 -1.06
N LEU A 199 -4.82 19.27 -1.19
CA LEU A 199 -4.14 19.46 -2.47
C LEU A 199 -3.84 18.12 -3.15
N ILE A 200 -3.37 17.13 -2.39
CA ILE A 200 -3.10 15.79 -2.93
C ILE A 200 -4.39 15.16 -3.45
N VAL A 201 -5.45 15.13 -2.62
CA VAL A 201 -6.74 14.54 -3.02
C VAL A 201 -7.31 15.24 -4.22
N THR A 202 -7.34 16.59 -4.22
CA THR A 202 -7.91 17.38 -5.30
C THR A 202 -7.14 17.20 -6.62
N ALA A 203 -5.81 17.24 -6.59
CA ALA A 203 -4.99 16.99 -7.77
C ALA A 203 -5.20 15.57 -8.33
N LEU A 204 -5.25 14.55 -7.46
CA LEU A 204 -5.50 13.17 -7.88
C LEU A 204 -6.93 13.00 -8.41
N GLN A 205 -7.92 13.65 -7.83
CA GLN A 205 -9.31 13.63 -8.32
C GLN A 205 -9.47 14.30 -9.68
N LEU A 206 -8.80 15.41 -9.92
CA LEU A 206 -8.89 16.15 -11.17
C LEU A 206 -8.19 15.43 -12.33
N HIS A 207 -7.05 14.77 -12.06
CA HIS A 207 -6.18 14.29 -13.13
C HIS A 207 -6.06 12.77 -13.23
N HIS A 208 -6.31 12.04 -12.13
CA HIS A 208 -6.03 10.61 -12.04
C HIS A 208 -7.22 9.78 -11.53
N MET A 209 -8.43 10.34 -11.51
CA MET A 209 -9.64 9.60 -11.12
C MET A 209 -10.14 8.72 -12.26
N ASP A 210 -10.62 7.52 -11.93
CA ASP A 210 -11.37 6.68 -12.86
C ASP A 210 -12.85 7.07 -12.80
N SER A 211 -13.38 7.59 -13.92
CA SER A 211 -14.77 8.08 -14.00
C SER A 211 -15.81 6.97 -13.91
N GLU A 212 -15.44 5.72 -14.29
CA GLU A 212 -16.32 4.57 -14.24
C GLU A 212 -16.23 3.89 -12.86
N LEU A 213 -15.04 3.52 -12.41
CA LEU A 213 -14.85 2.76 -11.17
C LEU A 213 -15.30 3.52 -9.91
N LYS A 214 -15.17 4.85 -9.89
CA LYS A 214 -15.62 5.68 -8.76
C LYS A 214 -17.11 5.53 -8.42
N GLN A 215 -17.95 5.08 -9.38
CA GLN A 215 -19.37 4.89 -9.17
C GLN A 215 -19.69 3.64 -8.33
N PHE A 216 -18.75 2.69 -8.29
CA PHE A 216 -18.87 1.40 -7.60
C PHE A 216 -18.16 1.37 -6.25
N VAL A 217 -17.52 2.47 -5.86
CA VAL A 217 -16.69 2.56 -4.65
C VAL A 217 -17.18 3.71 -3.79
N ARG A 218 -17.45 3.44 -2.50
CA ARG A 218 -17.79 4.46 -1.51
C ARG A 218 -16.80 4.35 -0.33
N PRO A 219 -16.09 5.43 0.03
CA PRO A 219 -15.27 5.40 1.25
C PRO A 219 -16.17 5.25 2.48
N ARG A 220 -15.73 4.44 3.44
CA ARG A 220 -16.43 4.31 4.73
C ARG A 220 -16.26 5.54 5.60
N ASN A 221 -15.11 6.19 5.50
CA ASN A 221 -14.78 7.42 6.20
C ASN A 221 -14.15 8.40 5.19
N ALA A 222 -15.01 9.14 4.49
CA ALA A 222 -14.56 10.10 3.48
C ALA A 222 -13.69 11.20 4.09
N PRO A 223 -12.63 11.66 3.37
CA PRO A 223 -11.86 12.81 3.81
C PRO A 223 -12.76 14.01 4.05
N ARG A 224 -12.54 14.70 5.16
CA ARG A 224 -13.29 15.92 5.47
C ARG A 224 -12.98 16.97 4.40
N LYS A 225 -14.01 17.70 3.97
CA LYS A 225 -13.80 18.95 3.25
C LYS A 225 -12.99 19.87 4.17
N LEU A 226 -12.18 20.74 3.62
CA LEU A 226 -11.45 21.72 4.42
C LEU A 226 -12.45 22.40 5.38
N ALA A 227 -12.32 22.08 6.67
CA ALA A 227 -13.31 22.47 7.65
C ALA A 227 -13.28 23.99 7.82
N HIS A 228 -14.44 24.60 7.80
CA HIS A 228 -14.93 25.85 8.42
C HIS A 228 -13.95 27.02 8.75
N GLN A 229 -12.65 26.86 8.58
CA GLN A 229 -11.63 27.90 8.83
C GLN A 229 -11.06 28.50 7.54
N THR A 230 -11.33 27.86 6.40
CA THR A 230 -10.96 28.38 5.07
C THR A 230 -12.22 29.00 4.44
N ASP A 231 -12.16 30.25 4.03
CA ASP A 231 -13.25 30.83 3.27
C ASP A 231 -13.37 30.14 1.90
N LEU A 232 -14.54 30.26 1.28
CA LEU A 232 -14.82 29.67 -0.05
C LEU A 232 -13.81 30.12 -1.13
N GLN A 233 -13.26 31.32 -0.98
CA GLN A 233 -12.29 31.90 -1.90
C GLN A 233 -10.93 31.19 -1.79
N SER A 234 -10.51 30.87 -0.57
CA SER A 234 -9.26 30.10 -0.33
C SER A 234 -9.37 28.67 -0.82
N GLU A 235 -10.53 28.00 -0.66
CA GLU A 235 -10.77 26.66 -1.20
C GLU A 235 -10.72 26.66 -2.73
N GLN A 236 -11.35 27.66 -3.37
CA GLN A 236 -11.31 27.81 -4.83
C GLN A 236 -9.88 28.01 -5.36
N GLN A 237 -9.07 28.82 -4.69
CA GLN A 237 -7.66 29.02 -5.05
C GLN A 237 -6.86 27.72 -4.94
N LEU A 238 -7.12 26.89 -3.90
CA LEU A 238 -6.46 25.59 -3.78
C LEU A 238 -6.86 24.62 -4.89
N ILE A 239 -8.12 24.65 -5.34
CA ILE A 239 -8.59 23.86 -6.48
C ILE A 239 -7.87 24.32 -7.75
N GLU A 240 -7.75 25.63 -8.00
CA GLU A 240 -7.03 26.20 -9.15
C GLU A 240 -5.54 25.82 -9.14
N ILE A 241 -4.89 25.88 -7.98
CA ILE A 241 -3.51 25.41 -7.82
C ILE A 241 -3.43 23.92 -8.17
N SER A 242 -4.34 23.10 -7.65
CA SER A 242 -4.38 21.65 -7.91
C SER A 242 -4.59 21.33 -9.38
N ALA A 243 -5.37 22.13 -10.10
CA ALA A 243 -5.59 21.99 -11.55
C ALA A 243 -4.28 22.15 -12.36
N GLY A 244 -3.33 22.96 -11.88
CA GLY A 244 -2.01 23.11 -12.47
C GLY A 244 -1.01 21.99 -12.10
N LEU A 245 -1.36 21.07 -11.22
CA LEU A 245 -0.47 20.04 -10.64
C LEU A 245 -0.75 18.62 -11.17
N ALA A 246 -1.03 18.49 -12.47
CA ALA A 246 -1.30 17.19 -13.12
C ALA A 246 -0.09 16.25 -13.09
N ASP A 247 1.13 16.78 -13.17
CA ASP A 247 2.35 16.00 -13.12
C ASP A 247 2.71 15.65 -11.66
N PRO A 248 2.85 14.35 -11.30
CA PRO A 248 3.15 13.94 -9.94
C PRO A 248 4.51 14.46 -9.41
N GLY A 249 5.45 14.72 -10.30
CA GLY A 249 6.74 15.31 -9.95
C GLY A 249 6.61 16.78 -9.56
N LEU A 250 5.79 17.54 -10.30
CA LEU A 250 5.46 18.95 -9.96
C LEU A 250 4.68 19.01 -8.65
N LEU A 251 3.64 18.20 -8.49
CA LEU A 251 2.89 18.10 -7.23
C LEU A 251 3.82 17.81 -6.06
N SER A 252 4.74 16.83 -6.20
CA SER A 252 5.69 16.48 -5.16
C SER A 252 6.66 17.62 -4.82
N LYS A 253 7.13 18.37 -5.82
CA LYS A 253 8.01 19.54 -5.60
C LYS A 253 7.25 20.67 -4.91
N PHE A 254 6.00 20.89 -5.28
CA PHE A 254 5.14 21.88 -4.65
C PHE A 254 4.90 21.55 -3.18
N LEU A 255 4.46 20.30 -2.88
CA LEU A 255 4.27 19.82 -1.53
C LEU A 255 5.54 19.95 -0.69
N GLN A 256 6.71 19.60 -1.24
CA GLN A 256 7.98 19.71 -0.53
C GLN A 256 8.27 21.13 -0.02
N ARG A 257 7.76 22.16 -0.72
CA ARG A 257 7.96 23.57 -0.34
C ARG A 257 7.00 24.01 0.77
N ILE A 258 5.75 23.52 0.76
CA ILE A 258 4.72 23.98 1.70
C ILE A 258 4.56 23.06 2.90
N GLU A 259 5.02 21.81 2.83
CA GLU A 259 4.85 20.75 3.83
C GLU A 259 6.20 20.40 4.50
N HIS A 260 7.03 21.41 4.79
CA HIS A 260 8.28 21.24 5.53
C HIS A 260 9.20 20.11 5.01
N GLY A 261 9.25 19.93 3.69
CA GLY A 261 10.08 18.92 3.05
C GLY A 261 9.39 17.58 2.75
N LEU A 262 8.14 17.38 3.17
CA LEU A 262 7.36 16.18 2.82
C LEU A 262 7.11 16.13 1.32
N LYS A 263 7.22 14.94 0.76
CA LYS A 263 7.05 14.67 -0.68
C LYS A 263 5.86 13.75 -0.90
N LEU A 264 5.24 13.86 -2.07
CA LEU A 264 4.24 12.87 -2.50
C LEU A 264 4.80 11.46 -2.35
N PRO A 265 4.08 10.52 -1.73
CA PRO A 265 4.53 9.14 -1.55
C PRO A 265 5.02 8.51 -2.86
N MET A 266 6.13 7.78 -2.78
CA MET A 266 6.76 7.16 -3.95
C MET A 266 5.81 6.18 -4.66
N LEU A 267 4.99 5.44 -3.91
CA LEU A 267 4.03 4.49 -4.47
C LEU A 267 2.95 5.18 -5.30
N ILE A 268 2.47 6.37 -4.89
CA ILE A 268 1.50 7.14 -5.68
C ILE A 268 2.10 7.47 -7.05
N LYS A 269 3.35 7.96 -7.07
CA LYS A 269 4.06 8.25 -8.34
C LYS A 269 4.19 7.00 -9.20
N HIS A 270 4.60 5.90 -8.56
CA HIS A 270 4.79 4.63 -9.22
C HIS A 270 3.50 4.09 -9.84
N TYR A 271 2.38 4.13 -9.12
CA TYR A 271 1.09 3.72 -9.68
C TYR A 271 0.63 4.63 -10.84
N ILE A 272 0.84 5.94 -10.74
CA ILE A 272 0.52 6.87 -11.85
C ILE A 272 1.39 6.57 -13.08
N GLU A 273 2.68 6.25 -12.90
CA GLU A 273 3.56 5.82 -13.98
C GLU A 273 3.07 4.53 -14.66
N LEU A 274 2.42 3.64 -13.90
CA LEU A 274 1.77 2.43 -14.40
C LEU A 274 0.36 2.69 -14.95
N LYS A 275 -0.02 3.95 -15.18
CA LYS A 275 -1.35 4.40 -15.61
C LYS A 275 -2.47 4.08 -14.62
N GLY A 276 -2.12 3.90 -13.35
CA GLY A 276 -3.07 3.71 -12.26
C GLY A 276 -4.05 4.87 -12.14
N ARG A 277 -5.30 4.53 -11.83
CA ARG A 277 -6.40 5.46 -11.62
C ARG A 277 -7.02 5.25 -10.25
N PHE A 278 -7.40 6.33 -9.60
CA PHE A 278 -8.03 6.30 -8.28
C PHE A 278 -9.55 6.14 -8.43
N ALA A 279 -10.18 5.43 -7.50
CA ALA A 279 -11.64 5.30 -7.44
C ALA A 279 -12.26 5.93 -6.19
N GLY A 280 -11.46 6.26 -5.18
CA GLY A 280 -11.94 6.89 -3.95
C GLY A 280 -10.81 7.19 -2.98
N PHE A 281 -11.14 7.97 -1.94
CA PHE A 281 -10.23 8.31 -0.85
C PHE A 281 -10.93 8.10 0.49
N ASN A 282 -10.24 7.50 1.45
CA ASN A 282 -10.72 7.15 2.78
C ASN A 282 -9.74 7.60 3.86
N VAL A 283 -10.22 7.89 5.04
CA VAL A 283 -9.38 8.13 6.22
C VAL A 283 -9.41 6.89 7.09
N ASP A 284 -8.25 6.27 7.31
CA ASP A 284 -8.12 5.06 8.13
C ASP A 284 -7.79 5.45 9.58
N GLU A 285 -8.81 5.42 10.44
CA GLU A 285 -8.67 5.70 11.87
C GLU A 285 -7.80 4.66 12.59
N ALA A 286 -7.78 3.41 12.10
CA ALA A 286 -6.96 2.34 12.68
C ALA A 286 -5.46 2.55 12.43
N PHE A 287 -5.11 3.39 11.46
CA PHE A 287 -3.75 3.79 11.10
C PHE A 287 -3.53 5.29 11.34
N ASN A 288 -3.92 5.77 12.52
CA ASN A 288 -3.67 7.14 12.97
C ASN A 288 -4.24 8.24 12.03
N GLY A 289 -5.40 8.00 11.43
CA GLY A 289 -6.03 8.94 10.52
C GLY A 289 -5.27 9.10 9.18
N THR A 290 -4.60 8.06 8.75
CA THR A 290 -3.92 8.00 7.45
C THR A 290 -4.95 8.16 6.32
N LEU A 291 -4.61 8.96 5.32
CA LEU A 291 -5.43 9.13 4.13
C LEU A 291 -5.04 8.07 3.09
N ASP A 292 -5.99 7.21 2.71
CA ASP A 292 -5.80 6.16 1.72
C ASP A 292 -6.52 6.47 0.41
N GLY A 293 -5.78 6.42 -0.70
CA GLY A 293 -6.35 6.44 -2.04
C GLY A 293 -6.49 5.02 -2.58
N LEU A 294 -7.68 4.60 -3.00
CA LEU A 294 -7.88 3.32 -3.66
C LEU A 294 -7.50 3.45 -5.13
N VAL A 295 -6.41 2.80 -5.52
CA VAL A 295 -5.88 2.84 -6.89
C VAL A 295 -6.12 1.52 -7.61
N PHE A 296 -6.41 1.60 -8.91
CA PHE A 296 -6.54 0.48 -9.83
C PHE A 296 -5.56 0.64 -10.99
N VAL A 297 -4.89 -0.45 -11.38
CA VAL A 297 -4.02 -0.53 -12.55
C VAL A 297 -4.52 -1.67 -13.43
N ARG A 298 -4.83 -1.39 -14.69
CA ARG A 298 -5.15 -2.43 -15.68
C ARG A 298 -3.87 -3.14 -16.09
N VAL A 299 -3.84 -4.46 -16.01
CA VAL A 299 -2.63 -5.23 -16.34
C VAL A 299 -2.25 -5.07 -17.83
N GLU A 300 -3.24 -4.89 -18.71
CA GLU A 300 -3.03 -4.63 -20.15
C GLU A 300 -2.34 -3.28 -20.43
N ASP A 301 -2.49 -2.31 -19.53
CA ASP A 301 -1.84 -0.99 -19.66
C ASP A 301 -0.36 -1.02 -19.26
N ILE A 302 0.11 -2.07 -18.58
CA ILE A 302 1.52 -2.27 -18.24
C ILE A 302 2.25 -2.75 -19.48
N THR A 303 2.77 -1.80 -20.27
CA THR A 303 3.46 -2.10 -21.53
C THR A 303 4.73 -2.95 -21.32
N PRO A 304 5.20 -3.69 -22.34
CA PRO A 304 6.47 -4.44 -22.26
C PRO A 304 7.65 -3.56 -21.81
N ARG A 305 7.71 -2.30 -22.25
CA ARG A 305 8.74 -1.34 -21.81
C ARG A 305 8.65 -1.04 -20.32
N MET A 306 7.44 -0.89 -19.76
CA MET A 306 7.23 -0.72 -18.32
C MET A 306 7.63 -1.98 -17.57
N ARG A 307 7.21 -3.17 -18.02
CA ARG A 307 7.61 -4.46 -17.45
C ARG A 307 9.13 -4.60 -17.39
N ASN A 308 9.82 -4.36 -18.49
CA ASN A 308 11.29 -4.43 -18.56
C ASN A 308 11.96 -3.42 -17.61
N ARG A 309 11.37 -2.23 -17.42
CA ARG A 309 11.90 -1.25 -16.44
C ARG A 309 11.69 -1.71 -14.97
N LEU A 310 10.58 -2.40 -14.69
CA LEU A 310 10.30 -2.97 -13.37
C LEU A 310 11.24 -4.13 -13.04
N ILE A 311 11.43 -5.04 -14.00
CA ILE A 311 12.30 -6.22 -13.85
C ILE A 311 13.79 -5.79 -13.85
N GLY A 312 14.17 -4.78 -14.64
CA GLY A 312 15.55 -4.33 -14.83
C GLY A 312 16.33 -5.14 -15.87
N PRO A 313 17.51 -4.65 -16.31
CA PRO A 313 18.23 -5.23 -17.45
C PRO A 313 18.91 -6.59 -17.19
N ASN A 314 18.82 -7.19 -16.00
CA ASN A 314 19.57 -8.40 -15.61
C ASN A 314 18.69 -9.48 -14.94
N SER A 315 17.51 -9.76 -15.43
CA SER A 315 16.71 -10.92 -15.01
C SER A 315 16.51 -11.85 -16.22
N GLY A 316 17.61 -12.34 -16.76
CA GLY A 316 17.70 -13.42 -17.72
C GLY A 316 18.65 -14.47 -17.20
#